data_76f86948274038e1ad267e29b516f67d
#
_entry.id   76f86948274038e1ad267e29b516f67d
#
_cell.length_a   1.000
_cell.length_b   1.000
_cell.length_c   1.000
_cell.angle_alpha   90.00
_cell.angle_beta   90.00
_cell.angle_gamma   90.00
#
_symmetry.space_group_name_H-M   'P 1'
#
loop_
_entity.id
_entity.type
_entity.pdbx_description
1 polymer ?
#
loop_
_entity_poly.entity_id
_entity_poly.type
_entity_poly.pdbx_seq_one_letter_code
_entity_poly.pdbx_strand_id
1 'polypeptide(L)'
;MNNLDLWNFINTSLESNASVCLLVVADSSNSSPGKAGFKMAVAGNGSAVGTIGGGIMEFNLIEEAKEILSKNIPLTKSVTLHHSKETKHNSSGLICGGKQTVIFHCLFKEDLETVHKIINAIALGTKELLNLSNDGLSLGKLPPDFEEINYTQSDNDNWKYSEVIGFEDTIYIIGGGHVGLSLSKIM
;
A
#
# COMPACT_ATOMS: atom_id res chain seq x y z
N MET A 1 1.94 10.65 -4.83
CA MET A 1 2.72 10.67 -3.57
C MET A 1 3.84 9.67 -3.74
N ASN A 2 5.07 10.04 -3.46
CA ASN A 2 6.24 9.20 -3.71
C ASN A 2 6.22 7.98 -2.76
N ASN A 3 6.36 6.77 -3.28
CA ASN A 3 6.49 5.55 -2.49
C ASN A 3 7.61 5.65 -1.45
N LEU A 4 8.65 6.43 -1.74
CA LEU A 4 9.78 6.64 -0.82
C LEU A 4 9.36 7.32 0.49
N ASP A 5 8.44 8.30 0.45
CA ASP A 5 7.97 8.99 1.65
C ASP A 5 7.24 8.05 2.60
N LEU A 6 6.44 7.12 2.05
CA LEU A 6 5.74 6.10 2.83
C LEU A 6 6.72 5.16 3.53
N TRP A 7 7.73 4.67 2.81
CA TRP A 7 8.71 3.75 3.38
C TRP A 7 9.66 4.44 4.38
N ASN A 8 10.00 5.72 4.17
CA ASN A 8 10.74 6.52 5.15
C ASN A 8 9.94 6.75 6.43
N PHE A 9 8.62 6.99 6.33
CA PHE A 9 7.75 7.09 7.50
C PHE A 9 7.72 5.78 8.29
N ILE A 10 7.61 4.62 7.62
CA ILE A 10 7.69 3.30 8.24
C ILE A 10 9.03 3.14 8.95
N ASN A 11 10.13 3.39 8.24
CA ASN A 11 11.48 3.28 8.80
C ASN A 11 11.65 4.10 10.09
N THR A 12 11.34 5.38 10.04
CA THR A 12 11.48 6.29 11.19
C THR A 12 10.62 5.85 12.37
N SER A 13 9.42 5.35 12.12
CA SER A 13 8.54 4.81 13.15
C SER A 13 9.14 3.59 13.82
N LEU A 14 9.60 2.61 13.04
CA LEU A 14 10.19 1.38 13.55
C LEU A 14 11.51 1.63 14.30
N GLU A 15 12.36 2.54 13.84
CA GLU A 15 13.57 2.98 14.56
C GLU A 15 13.23 3.57 15.92
N SER A 16 12.09 4.25 16.04
CA SER A 16 11.56 4.79 17.30
C SER A 16 10.82 3.75 18.16
N ASN A 17 10.88 2.47 17.81
CA ASN A 17 10.14 1.36 18.42
C ASN A 17 8.60 1.52 18.37
N ALA A 18 8.09 2.29 17.43
CA ALA A 18 6.66 2.37 17.16
C ALA A 18 6.29 1.40 16.03
N SER A 19 5.35 0.49 16.29
CA SER A 19 4.81 -0.40 15.25
C SER A 19 3.95 0.37 14.25
N VAL A 20 3.90 -0.15 13.01
CA VAL A 20 3.17 0.46 11.89
C VAL A 20 2.29 -0.59 11.23
N CYS A 21 1.06 -0.24 10.89
CA CYS A 21 0.22 -1.05 10.02
C CYS A 21 0.34 -0.53 8.59
N LEU A 22 0.86 -1.35 7.70
CA LEU A 22 0.85 -1.11 6.26
C LEU A 22 -0.47 -1.63 5.68
N LEU A 23 -1.22 -0.75 5.04
CA LEU A 23 -2.41 -1.07 4.27
C LEU A 23 -2.05 -1.03 2.78
N VAL A 24 -2.41 -2.09 2.04
CA VAL A 24 -2.16 -2.19 0.60
C VAL A 24 -3.46 -2.54 -0.11
N VAL A 25 -3.83 -1.78 -1.13
CA VAL A 25 -4.90 -2.17 -2.05
C VAL A 25 -4.37 -3.26 -2.96
N ALA A 26 -4.75 -4.50 -2.71
CA ALA A 26 -4.27 -5.66 -3.46
C ALA A 26 -5.04 -5.86 -4.78
N ASP A 27 -6.35 -5.60 -4.75
CA ASP A 27 -7.24 -5.71 -5.91
C ASP A 27 -8.32 -4.64 -5.85
N SER A 28 -8.75 -4.16 -7.00
CA SER A 28 -9.84 -3.19 -7.10
C SER A 28 -10.58 -3.32 -8.41
N SER A 29 -11.91 -3.20 -8.37
CA SER A 29 -12.76 -3.25 -9.56
C SER A 29 -13.39 -1.90 -9.88
N ASN A 30 -13.50 -1.59 -11.18
CA ASN A 30 -14.27 -0.50 -11.77
C ASN A 30 -14.13 0.88 -11.08
N SER A 31 -15.20 1.33 -10.43
CA SER A 31 -15.33 2.65 -9.81
C SER A 31 -14.79 2.70 -8.37
N SER A 32 -13.94 1.76 -7.95
CA SER A 32 -13.29 1.84 -6.64
C SER A 32 -12.38 3.06 -6.56
N PRO A 33 -12.42 3.83 -5.46
CA PRO A 33 -11.59 5.02 -5.29
C PRO A 33 -10.10 4.69 -5.16
N GLY A 34 -9.76 3.59 -4.48
CA GLY A 34 -8.41 3.08 -4.41
C GLY A 34 -8.12 2.13 -5.56
N LYS A 35 -6.93 2.23 -6.15
CA LYS A 35 -6.45 1.33 -7.20
C LYS A 35 -5.45 0.35 -6.63
N ALA A 36 -5.35 -0.83 -7.24
CA ALA A 36 -4.32 -1.80 -6.89
C ALA A 36 -2.94 -1.12 -6.84
N GLY A 37 -2.14 -1.42 -5.83
CA GLY A 37 -0.87 -0.76 -5.58
C GLY A 37 -0.94 0.48 -4.68
N PHE A 38 -2.11 1.07 -4.44
CA PHE A 38 -2.25 2.16 -3.45
C PHE A 38 -1.90 1.66 -2.06
N LYS A 39 -1.16 2.47 -1.31
CA LYS A 39 -0.66 2.13 0.02
C LYS A 39 -0.87 3.25 1.01
N MET A 40 -1.01 2.86 2.26
CA MET A 40 -1.03 3.74 3.41
C MET A 40 -0.29 3.08 4.58
N ALA A 41 0.53 3.83 5.28
CA ALA A 41 1.15 3.42 6.53
C ALA A 41 0.49 4.17 7.68
N VAL A 42 0.07 3.46 8.72
CA VAL A 42 -0.60 4.01 9.91
C VAL A 42 0.21 3.63 11.14
N ALA A 43 0.64 4.62 11.93
CA ALA A 43 1.28 4.38 13.22
C ALA A 43 0.24 4.33 14.36
N GLY A 44 0.62 3.73 15.49
CA GLY A 44 -0.26 3.55 16.64
C GLY A 44 -0.84 4.85 17.24
N ASN A 45 -0.17 5.99 17.05
CA ASN A 45 -0.65 7.32 17.44
C ASN A 45 -1.67 7.93 16.46
N GLY A 46 -2.00 7.23 15.36
CA GLY A 46 -2.91 7.68 14.33
C GLY A 46 -2.28 8.54 13.23
N SER A 47 -0.97 8.81 13.28
CA SER A 47 -0.27 9.43 12.16
C SER A 47 -0.29 8.48 10.97
N ALA A 48 -0.59 8.99 9.78
CA ALA A 48 -0.68 8.19 8.56
C ALA A 48 -0.02 8.89 7.38
N VAL A 49 0.55 8.10 6.49
CA VAL A 49 1.16 8.54 5.23
C VAL A 49 0.66 7.61 4.12
N GLY A 50 0.23 8.17 2.99
CA GLY A 50 -0.35 7.42 1.89
C GLY A 50 -1.83 7.58 1.77
N THR A 51 -2.44 6.82 0.87
CA THR A 51 -3.88 6.74 0.69
C THR A 51 -4.27 5.40 0.08
N ILE A 52 -5.43 4.92 0.43
CA ILE A 52 -6.07 3.72 -0.13
C ILE A 52 -7.40 4.05 -0.80
N GLY A 53 -7.64 5.34 -1.09
CA GLY A 53 -8.81 5.81 -1.81
C GLY A 53 -9.60 6.94 -1.12
N GLY A 54 -9.25 7.29 0.11
CA GLY A 54 -9.83 8.42 0.84
C GLY A 54 -11.24 8.18 1.41
N GLY A 55 -11.78 9.25 1.96
CA GLY A 55 -13.14 9.28 2.48
C GLY A 55 -13.35 8.48 3.76
N ILE A 56 -14.64 8.19 4.04
CA ILE A 56 -15.05 7.49 5.27
C ILE A 56 -14.50 6.07 5.36
N MET A 57 -14.28 5.42 4.22
CA MET A 57 -13.67 4.09 4.17
C MET A 57 -12.25 4.13 4.74
N GLU A 58 -11.44 5.05 4.26
CA GLU A 58 -10.05 5.21 4.72
C GLU A 58 -10.00 5.53 6.20
N PHE A 59 -10.86 6.44 6.67
CA PHE A 59 -10.98 6.76 8.09
C PHE A 59 -11.28 5.50 8.94
N ASN A 60 -12.24 4.69 8.53
CA ASN A 60 -12.59 3.46 9.26
C ASN A 60 -11.43 2.46 9.28
N LEU A 61 -10.69 2.32 8.18
CA LEU A 61 -9.54 1.40 8.11
C LEU A 61 -8.34 1.91 8.92
N ILE A 62 -8.17 3.23 9.05
CA ILE A 62 -7.19 3.82 9.97
C ILE A 62 -7.54 3.47 11.43
N GLU A 63 -8.79 3.62 11.84
CA GLU A 63 -9.22 3.26 13.20
C GLU A 63 -9.06 1.76 13.48
N GLU A 64 -9.38 0.92 12.50
CA GLU A 64 -9.14 -0.52 12.58
C GLU A 64 -7.63 -0.85 12.69
N ALA A 65 -6.78 -0.19 11.91
CA ALA A 65 -5.33 -0.35 11.98
C ALA A 65 -4.77 0.02 13.37
N LYS A 66 -5.25 1.12 13.95
CA LYS A 66 -4.90 1.53 15.33
C LYS A 66 -5.31 0.49 16.36
N GLU A 67 -6.53 -0.07 16.23
CA GLU A 67 -7.00 -1.13 17.14
C GLU A 67 -6.12 -2.38 17.02
N ILE A 68 -5.74 -2.78 15.80
CA ILE A 68 -4.84 -3.89 15.56
C ILE A 68 -3.48 -3.64 16.23
N LEU A 69 -2.88 -2.48 16.00
CA LEU A 69 -1.58 -2.11 16.57
C LEU A 69 -1.61 -2.07 18.10
N SER A 70 -2.74 -1.66 18.71
CA SER A 70 -2.88 -1.62 20.17
C SER A 70 -2.74 -2.99 20.84
N LYS A 71 -2.99 -4.08 20.10
CA LYS A 71 -2.86 -5.45 20.57
C LYS A 71 -1.39 -5.92 20.58
N ASN A 72 -0.52 -5.20 19.89
CA ASN A 72 0.92 -5.47 19.76
C ASN A 72 1.27 -6.93 19.39
N ILE A 73 0.50 -7.49 18.48
CA ILE A 73 0.71 -8.85 17.95
C ILE A 73 0.93 -8.78 16.43
N PRO A 74 1.80 -9.61 15.88
CA PRO A 74 1.94 -9.75 14.44
C PRO A 74 0.59 -10.14 13.83
N LEU A 75 0.15 -9.36 12.84
CA LEU A 75 -1.08 -9.65 12.12
C LEU A 75 -0.89 -9.31 10.65
N THR A 76 -1.29 -10.24 9.81
CA THR A 76 -1.44 -10.05 8.37
C THR A 76 -2.79 -10.61 7.96
N LYS A 77 -3.63 -9.77 7.35
CA LYS A 77 -4.96 -10.19 6.88
C LYS A 77 -5.35 -9.46 5.60
N SER A 78 -6.21 -10.10 4.82
CA SER A 78 -6.86 -9.52 3.64
C SER A 78 -8.35 -9.34 3.90
N VAL A 79 -8.89 -8.18 3.53
CA VAL A 79 -10.32 -7.84 3.69
C VAL A 79 -10.85 -7.29 2.39
N THR A 80 -11.94 -7.88 1.89
CA THR A 80 -12.65 -7.36 0.73
C THR A 80 -13.80 -6.47 1.16
N LEU A 81 -13.80 -5.23 0.69
CA LEU A 81 -14.81 -4.20 0.95
C LEU A 81 -15.70 -4.02 -0.28
N HIS A 82 -17.00 -4.01 -0.06
CA HIS A 82 -17.99 -3.75 -1.10
C HIS A 82 -18.53 -2.32 -0.97
N HIS A 83 -18.52 -1.57 -2.06
CA HIS A 83 -18.99 -0.19 -2.15
C HIS A 83 -20.47 -0.15 -2.57
N SER A 84 -21.36 -0.87 -1.85
CA SER A 84 -22.79 -0.85 -2.12
C SER A 84 -23.61 -0.62 -0.85
N LYS A 85 -24.78 0.01 -1.00
CA LYS A 85 -25.71 0.25 0.11
C LYS A 85 -26.39 -1.04 0.62
N GLU A 86 -26.36 -2.13 -0.13
CA GLU A 86 -27.15 -3.34 0.15
C GLU A 86 -26.41 -4.40 0.96
N THR A 87 -25.11 -4.31 1.11
CA THR A 87 -24.31 -5.29 1.87
C THR A 87 -24.21 -4.90 3.34
N LYS A 88 -24.89 -5.64 4.22
CA LYS A 88 -24.84 -5.45 5.69
C LYS A 88 -23.50 -5.84 6.32
N HIS A 89 -22.65 -6.60 5.63
CA HIS A 89 -21.32 -7.02 6.05
C HIS A 89 -20.26 -6.47 5.10
N ASN A 90 -19.19 -5.92 5.64
CA ASN A 90 -18.06 -5.34 4.89
C ASN A 90 -18.45 -4.17 3.94
N SER A 91 -19.45 -3.38 4.32
CA SER A 91 -19.78 -2.16 3.58
C SER A 91 -18.75 -1.08 3.89
N SER A 92 -18.14 -0.52 2.85
CA SER A 92 -17.17 0.59 2.98
C SER A 92 -17.82 1.95 3.31
N GLY A 93 -19.15 2.03 3.30
CA GLY A 93 -19.88 3.30 3.40
C GLY A 93 -19.87 4.15 2.12
N LEU A 94 -19.27 3.67 1.03
CA LEU A 94 -19.22 4.32 -0.27
C LEU A 94 -20.32 3.77 -1.19
N ILE A 95 -20.78 4.60 -2.15
CA ILE A 95 -21.93 4.30 -3.04
C ILE A 95 -21.45 3.99 -4.48
N CYS A 96 -20.17 3.80 -4.68
CA CYS A 96 -19.56 3.78 -6.01
C CYS A 96 -19.76 2.46 -6.79
N GLY A 97 -20.38 1.43 -6.20
CA GLY A 97 -20.64 0.14 -6.85
C GLY A 97 -19.40 -0.71 -7.16
N GLY A 98 -18.22 -0.33 -6.63
CA GLY A 98 -16.97 -1.05 -6.79
C GLY A 98 -16.70 -2.07 -5.69
N LYS A 99 -15.59 -2.79 -5.85
CA LYS A 99 -15.03 -3.72 -4.86
C LYS A 99 -13.55 -3.40 -4.68
N GLN A 100 -13.06 -3.46 -3.44
CA GLN A 100 -11.66 -3.23 -3.11
C GLN A 100 -11.19 -4.25 -2.08
N THR A 101 -10.07 -4.91 -2.35
CA THR A 101 -9.42 -5.80 -1.39
C THR A 101 -8.23 -5.08 -0.78
N VAL A 102 -8.21 -4.96 0.54
CA VAL A 102 -7.15 -4.30 1.30
C VAL A 102 -6.46 -5.31 2.19
N ILE A 103 -5.13 -5.34 2.11
CA ILE A 103 -4.27 -6.10 3.02
C ILE A 103 -3.87 -5.18 4.17
N PHE A 104 -3.96 -5.70 5.40
CA PHE A 104 -3.35 -5.14 6.61
C PHE A 104 -2.14 -5.98 6.97
N HIS A 105 -1.00 -5.34 7.16
CA HIS A 105 0.23 -6.01 7.59
C HIS A 105 0.91 -5.17 8.67
N CYS A 106 1.04 -5.75 9.87
CA CYS A 106 1.73 -5.10 10.98
C CYS A 106 3.24 -5.28 10.83
N LEU A 107 3.96 -4.17 10.85
CA LEU A 107 5.41 -4.09 10.81
C LEU A 107 5.95 -3.71 12.19
N PHE A 108 7.01 -4.40 12.59
CA PHE A 108 7.69 -4.21 13.85
C PHE A 108 9.19 -3.95 13.62
N LYS A 109 9.94 -3.77 14.70
CA LYS A 109 11.39 -3.48 14.63
C LYS A 109 12.18 -4.53 13.87
N GLU A 110 11.74 -5.78 13.92
CA GLU A 110 12.35 -6.92 13.23
C GLU A 110 12.29 -6.77 11.69
N ASP A 111 11.34 -5.98 11.18
CA ASP A 111 11.16 -5.76 9.75
C ASP A 111 12.10 -4.68 9.18
N LEU A 112 12.87 -3.97 10.03
CA LEU A 112 13.75 -2.87 9.61
C LEU A 112 14.71 -3.26 8.47
N GLU A 113 15.27 -4.45 8.50
CA GLU A 113 16.18 -4.89 7.45
C GLU A 113 15.48 -4.97 6.08
N THR A 114 14.25 -5.48 6.05
CA THR A 114 13.44 -5.57 4.84
C THR A 114 13.03 -4.17 4.37
N VAL A 115 12.63 -3.29 5.29
CA VAL A 115 12.27 -1.90 4.99
C VAL A 115 13.46 -1.14 4.41
N HIS A 116 14.66 -1.30 4.95
CA HIS A 116 15.89 -0.69 4.40
C HIS A 116 16.19 -1.19 2.97
N LYS A 117 16.00 -2.47 2.69
CA LYS A 117 16.17 -3.02 1.33
C LYS A 117 15.17 -2.39 0.36
N ILE A 118 13.91 -2.23 0.77
CA ILE A 118 12.87 -1.58 -0.03
C ILE A 118 13.25 -0.12 -0.33
N ILE A 119 13.63 0.65 0.68
CA ILE A 119 14.05 2.05 0.53
C ILE A 119 15.24 2.14 -0.45
N ASN A 120 16.23 1.27 -0.30
CA ASN A 120 17.40 1.25 -1.18
C ASN A 120 17.00 0.90 -2.63
N ALA A 121 16.15 -0.09 -2.84
CA ALA A 121 15.67 -0.45 -4.19
C ALA A 121 14.96 0.73 -4.85
N ILE A 122 14.09 1.42 -4.12
CA ILE A 122 13.36 2.60 -4.64
C ILE A 122 14.35 3.76 -4.91
N ALA A 123 15.24 4.08 -3.97
CA ALA A 123 16.17 5.19 -4.10
C ALA A 123 17.20 5.00 -5.24
N LEU A 124 17.58 3.76 -5.51
CA LEU A 124 18.52 3.42 -6.59
C LEU A 124 17.84 3.13 -7.93
N GLY A 125 16.51 3.10 -7.98
CA GLY A 125 15.77 2.70 -9.18
C GLY A 125 16.00 1.24 -9.56
N THR A 126 16.35 0.38 -8.60
CA THR A 126 16.59 -1.05 -8.83
C THR A 126 15.27 -1.81 -8.78
N LYS A 127 14.86 -2.39 -9.91
CA LYS A 127 13.62 -3.16 -9.99
C LYS A 127 13.72 -4.46 -9.20
N GLU A 128 12.88 -4.57 -8.19
CA GLU A 128 12.74 -5.77 -7.36
C GLU A 128 11.26 -6.12 -7.19
N LEU A 129 10.98 -7.36 -6.78
CA LEU A 129 9.63 -7.84 -6.51
C LEU A 129 9.35 -7.77 -5.02
N LEU A 130 8.48 -6.86 -4.59
CA LEU A 130 7.93 -6.86 -3.25
C LEU A 130 6.84 -7.92 -3.18
N ASN A 131 6.92 -8.81 -2.19
CA ASN A 131 5.93 -9.83 -1.93
C ASN A 131 5.34 -9.65 -0.54
N LEU A 132 4.04 -9.84 -0.44
CA LEU A 132 3.29 -9.82 0.82
C LEU A 132 2.32 -11.01 0.84
N SER A 133 2.41 -11.81 1.89
CA SER A 133 1.56 -12.99 2.12
C SER A 133 1.32 -13.16 3.63
N ASN A 134 0.69 -14.24 4.03
CA ASN A 134 0.55 -14.59 5.45
C ASN A 134 1.92 -14.85 6.13
N ASP A 135 2.95 -15.19 5.35
CA ASP A 135 4.31 -15.39 5.86
C ASP A 135 5.06 -14.06 6.11
N GLY A 136 4.46 -12.93 5.73
CA GLY A 136 5.01 -11.59 5.92
C GLY A 136 5.45 -10.89 4.65
N LEU A 137 6.28 -9.84 4.84
CA LEU A 137 6.83 -8.97 3.80
C LEU A 137 8.22 -9.44 3.39
N SER A 138 8.47 -9.52 2.09
CA SER A 138 9.78 -9.89 1.56
C SER A 138 10.08 -9.23 0.23
N LEU A 139 11.37 -9.16 -0.12
CA LEU A 139 11.86 -8.78 -1.45
C LEU A 139 12.42 -10.00 -2.18
N GLY A 140 12.20 -10.06 -3.47
CA GLY A 140 12.71 -11.10 -4.34
C GLY A 140 13.13 -10.56 -5.70
N LYS A 141 13.75 -11.44 -6.49
CA LYS A 141 14.12 -11.12 -7.86
C LYS A 141 12.87 -10.99 -8.73
N LEU A 142 12.87 -9.98 -9.60
CA LEU A 142 11.82 -9.78 -10.56
C LEU A 142 11.90 -10.84 -11.67
N PRO A 143 10.84 -11.65 -11.89
CA PRO A 143 10.76 -12.56 -13.04
C PRO A 143 10.67 -11.78 -14.35
N PRO A 144 11.18 -12.32 -15.49
CA PRO A 144 11.23 -11.60 -16.76
C PRO A 144 9.88 -11.11 -17.30
N ASP A 145 8.81 -11.88 -17.09
CA ASP A 145 7.47 -11.62 -17.64
C ASP A 145 6.45 -11.23 -16.56
N PHE A 146 6.93 -10.66 -15.44
CA PHE A 146 6.02 -10.28 -14.34
C PHE A 146 5.29 -8.98 -14.69
N GLU A 147 3.96 -8.98 -14.52
CA GLU A 147 3.14 -7.78 -14.56
C GLU A 147 3.46 -6.88 -13.36
N GLU A 148 3.16 -5.59 -13.45
CA GLU A 148 3.47 -4.61 -12.39
C GLU A 148 2.91 -5.01 -11.02
N ILE A 149 1.70 -5.58 -10.98
CA ILE A 149 1.02 -6.02 -9.76
C ILE A 149 0.31 -7.34 -10.03
N ASN A 150 0.41 -8.28 -9.10
CA ASN A 150 -0.33 -9.52 -9.12
C ASN A 150 -0.90 -9.83 -7.72
N TYR A 151 -2.19 -10.14 -7.67
CA TYR A 151 -2.86 -10.62 -6.46
C TYR A 151 -3.61 -11.92 -6.74
N THR A 152 -3.34 -12.92 -5.93
CA THR A 152 -4.03 -14.22 -5.99
C THR A 152 -4.58 -14.56 -4.62
N GLN A 153 -5.79 -15.11 -4.59
CA GLN A 153 -6.44 -15.58 -3.37
C GLN A 153 -7.19 -16.88 -3.68
N SER A 154 -6.86 -17.96 -2.98
CA SER A 154 -7.59 -19.24 -3.06
C SER A 154 -8.63 -19.36 -1.95
N ASP A 155 -8.35 -18.84 -0.75
CA ASP A 155 -9.27 -18.77 0.38
C ASP A 155 -8.90 -17.58 1.30
N ASN A 156 -9.59 -17.38 2.42
CA ASN A 156 -9.36 -16.24 3.31
C ASN A 156 -7.96 -16.20 3.91
N ASP A 157 -7.33 -17.36 4.07
CA ASP A 157 -6.04 -17.51 4.74
C ASP A 157 -4.90 -17.81 3.75
N ASN A 158 -5.21 -17.95 2.46
CA ASN A 158 -4.22 -18.31 1.44
C ASN A 158 -4.27 -17.34 0.27
N TRP A 159 -3.50 -16.27 0.39
CA TRP A 159 -3.40 -15.21 -0.60
C TRP A 159 -1.95 -14.74 -0.74
N LYS A 160 -1.64 -14.18 -1.88
CA LYS A 160 -0.35 -13.56 -2.18
C LYS A 160 -0.55 -12.29 -3.00
N TYR A 161 0.11 -11.24 -2.57
CA TYR A 161 0.27 -9.99 -3.31
C TYR A 161 1.73 -9.82 -3.72
N SER A 162 1.96 -9.40 -4.93
CA SER A 162 3.31 -9.09 -5.44
C SER A 162 3.25 -7.84 -6.30
N GLU A 163 4.25 -6.96 -6.19
CA GLU A 163 4.39 -5.78 -7.03
C GLU A 163 5.84 -5.47 -7.36
N VAL A 164 6.07 -4.85 -8.51
CA VAL A 164 7.39 -4.34 -8.87
C VAL A 164 7.61 -3.01 -8.16
N ILE A 165 8.72 -2.91 -7.44
CA ILE A 165 9.18 -1.66 -6.83
C ILE A 165 10.50 -1.21 -7.47
N GLY A 166 10.95 0.03 -7.15
CA GLY A 166 12.21 0.57 -7.64
C GLY A 166 12.18 1.01 -9.10
N PHE A 167 11.01 1.26 -9.65
CA PHE A 167 10.88 1.97 -10.93
C PHE A 167 10.16 3.31 -10.70
N GLU A 168 10.52 4.27 -11.52
CA GLU A 168 9.83 5.56 -11.57
C GLU A 168 9.26 5.76 -12.97
N ASP A 169 8.01 6.22 -13.03
CA ASP A 169 7.42 6.64 -14.29
C ASP A 169 8.18 7.86 -14.81
N THR A 170 8.59 7.83 -16.07
CA THR A 170 9.27 8.96 -16.70
C THR A 170 8.30 9.71 -17.58
N ILE A 171 8.08 10.98 -17.29
CA ILE A 171 7.29 11.87 -18.13
C ILE A 171 8.22 12.65 -19.06
N TYR A 172 8.06 12.45 -20.35
CA TYR A 172 8.75 13.24 -21.38
C TYR A 172 7.90 14.44 -21.76
N ILE A 173 8.33 15.67 -21.39
CA ILE A 173 7.68 16.91 -21.81
C ILE A 173 8.33 17.38 -23.10
N ILE A 174 7.63 17.26 -24.21
CA ILE A 174 8.13 17.67 -25.53
C ILE A 174 7.57 19.06 -25.85
N GLY A 175 8.46 20.05 -25.92
CA GLY A 175 8.15 21.46 -26.23
C GLY A 175 8.43 22.42 -25.09
N GLY A 176 8.87 23.65 -25.41
CA GLY A 176 9.28 24.70 -24.47
C GLY A 176 8.21 25.73 -24.18
N GLY A 177 6.92 25.44 -24.42
CA GLY A 177 5.83 26.38 -24.17
C GLY A 177 5.45 26.51 -22.70
N HIS A 178 4.62 27.50 -22.37
CA HIS A 178 4.22 27.81 -20.99
C HIS A 178 3.59 26.61 -20.24
N VAL A 179 2.87 25.75 -20.95
CA VAL A 179 2.24 24.54 -20.37
C VAL A 179 3.32 23.54 -19.93
N GLY A 180 4.31 23.27 -20.78
CA GLY A 180 5.43 22.38 -20.44
C GLY A 180 6.24 22.90 -19.26
N LEU A 181 6.52 24.22 -19.23
CA LEU A 181 7.22 24.85 -18.12
C LEU A 181 6.42 24.80 -16.80
N SER A 182 5.09 24.97 -16.87
CA SER A 182 4.24 24.88 -15.69
C SER A 182 4.17 23.44 -15.17
N LEU A 183 4.05 22.46 -16.06
CA LEU A 183 4.01 21.05 -15.70
C LEU A 183 5.34 20.59 -15.06
N SER A 184 6.49 20.99 -15.61
CA SER A 184 7.81 20.65 -15.07
C SER A 184 8.13 21.21 -13.69
N LYS A 185 7.32 22.17 -13.20
CA LYS A 185 7.45 22.72 -11.84
C LYS A 185 6.56 22.01 -10.81
N ILE A 186 5.61 21.21 -11.27
CA ILE A 186 4.65 20.49 -10.43
C ILE A 186 5.11 19.03 -10.23
N MET A 187 5.84 18.50 -11.22
CA MET A 187 6.43 17.15 -11.20
C MET A 187 7.80 17.15 -10.51
#